data_54c8ddd4e73e24e27ae01998454ac119
#
_entry.id   54c8ddd4e73e24e27ae01998454ac119
#
_cell.length_a   1.000
_cell.length_b   1.000
_cell.length_c   1.000
_cell.angle_alpha   90.00
_cell.angle_beta   90.00
_cell.angle_gamma   90.00
#
_symmetry.space_group_name_H-M   'P 1'
#
loop_
_entity.id
_entity.type
_entity.pdbx_description
1 polymer ?
#
loop_
_entity_poly.entity_id
_entity_poly.type
_entity_poly.pdbx_seq_one_letter_code
_entity_poly.pdbx_strand_id
1 'polypeptide(L)'
;MEFTIISVLVFASIIMCLVLLLNLAEKKLLPQGNVSILINDEPDKAINVGTGGTLLGALSGQKVFLPSACGGGGTCAMCKCQIFEGGGDILPTETSHISRPEAKENWRLACQVKVKENMKIHVPDEVFSVQKWDCTVKSNTDVATFIREFVIELPEGENLNFEAGGYIQIDIPEYNGLTFKNFDIDKEYHEDW
;
A
#
# COMPACT_ATOMS: atom_id res chain seq x y z
N MET A 1 -0.88 -37.54 32.17
CA MET A 1 -1.67 -36.29 32.10
C MET A 1 -0.93 -35.09 32.73
N GLU A 2 -0.33 -35.23 33.90
CA GLU A 2 0.38 -34.11 34.57
C GLU A 2 1.57 -33.57 33.77
N PHE A 3 2.40 -34.44 33.17
CA PHE A 3 3.55 -34.00 32.37
C PHE A 3 3.11 -33.23 31.10
N THR A 4 2.03 -33.63 30.48
CA THR A 4 1.49 -32.93 29.27
C THR A 4 1.00 -31.52 29.65
N ILE A 5 0.30 -31.38 30.77
CA ILE A 5 -0.18 -30.10 31.25
C ILE A 5 0.99 -29.17 31.60
N ILE A 6 1.98 -29.69 32.29
CA ILE A 6 3.21 -28.93 32.66
C ILE A 6 3.93 -28.47 31.37
N SER A 7 4.12 -29.35 30.39
CA SER A 7 4.77 -29.01 29.12
C SER A 7 4.03 -27.90 28.35
N VAL A 8 2.69 -27.97 28.30
CA VAL A 8 1.87 -26.93 27.67
C VAL A 8 2.00 -25.60 28.41
N LEU A 9 1.95 -25.60 29.73
CA LEU A 9 2.08 -24.37 30.53
C LEU A 9 3.48 -23.74 30.38
N VAL A 10 4.55 -24.54 30.37
CA VAL A 10 5.92 -24.04 30.16
C VAL A 10 6.04 -23.45 28.76
N PHE A 11 5.54 -24.14 27.72
CA PHE A 11 5.59 -23.66 26.35
C PHE A 11 4.80 -22.36 26.18
N ALA A 12 3.57 -22.30 26.73
CA ALA A 12 2.74 -21.11 26.70
C ALA A 12 3.40 -19.92 27.43
N SER A 13 4.06 -20.17 28.58
CA SER A 13 4.76 -19.11 29.32
C SER A 13 5.99 -18.58 28.57
N ILE A 14 6.72 -19.43 27.84
CA ILE A 14 7.83 -19.01 26.99
C ILE A 14 7.33 -18.11 25.86
N ILE A 15 6.28 -18.53 25.16
CA ILE A 15 5.67 -17.71 24.10
C ILE A 15 5.19 -16.37 24.64
N MET A 16 4.49 -16.38 25.77
CA MET A 16 4.00 -15.16 26.40
C MET A 16 5.17 -14.21 26.75
N CYS A 17 6.24 -14.74 27.32
CA CYS A 17 7.44 -13.97 27.64
C CYS A 17 8.08 -13.36 26.38
N LEU A 18 8.20 -14.14 25.28
CA LEU A 18 8.74 -13.65 24.02
C LEU A 18 7.86 -12.54 23.42
N VAL A 19 6.54 -12.70 23.44
CA VAL A 19 5.61 -11.66 22.96
C VAL A 19 5.72 -10.39 23.77
N LEU A 20 5.80 -10.50 25.11
CA LEU A 20 6.00 -9.34 25.98
C LEU A 20 7.33 -8.64 25.71
N LEU A 21 8.43 -9.40 25.54
CA LEU A 21 9.74 -8.84 25.20
C LEU A 21 9.72 -8.12 23.84
N LEU A 22 9.07 -8.71 22.82
CA LEU A 22 8.92 -8.08 21.50
C LEU A 22 8.12 -6.77 21.59
N ASN A 23 6.99 -6.76 22.32
CA ASN A 23 6.19 -5.55 22.50
C ASN A 23 6.95 -4.45 23.28
N LEU A 24 7.75 -4.82 24.26
CA LEU A 24 8.59 -3.88 24.98
C LEU A 24 9.71 -3.33 24.09
N ALA A 25 10.34 -4.19 23.29
CA ALA A 25 11.36 -3.79 22.32
C ALA A 25 10.78 -2.86 21.26
N GLU A 26 9.60 -3.17 20.73
CA GLU A 26 8.89 -2.33 19.78
C GLU A 26 8.66 -0.92 20.33
N LYS A 27 8.08 -0.81 21.53
CA LYS A 27 7.82 0.49 22.17
C LYS A 27 9.09 1.30 22.45
N LYS A 28 10.22 0.64 22.68
CA LYS A 28 11.47 1.31 23.05
C LYS A 28 12.38 1.61 21.85
N LEU A 29 12.30 0.79 20.79
CA LEU A 29 13.21 0.88 19.64
C LEU A 29 12.58 1.57 18.45
N LEU A 30 11.24 1.49 18.29
CA LEU A 30 10.58 2.18 17.18
C LEU A 30 10.25 3.62 17.58
N PRO A 31 10.51 4.58 16.70
CA PRO A 31 10.05 5.95 16.89
C PRO A 31 8.53 5.97 17.10
N GLN A 32 8.10 6.61 18.15
CA GLN A 32 6.67 6.78 18.46
C GLN A 32 6.30 8.24 18.23
N GLY A 33 5.16 8.48 17.64
CA GLY A 33 4.63 9.84 17.45
C GLY A 33 4.30 10.17 16.00
N ASN A 34 4.04 11.45 15.79
CA ASN A 34 3.78 12.00 14.47
C ASN A 34 5.02 12.73 13.97
N VAL A 35 5.24 12.62 12.68
CA VAL A 35 6.32 13.32 11.96
C VAL A 35 5.71 14.11 10.81
N SER A 36 6.40 15.16 10.41
CA SER A 36 6.01 16.00 9.30
C SER A 36 6.75 15.55 8.03
N ILE A 37 5.99 15.42 6.94
CA ILE A 37 6.54 15.17 5.60
C ILE A 37 6.27 16.43 4.77
N LEU A 38 7.34 17.15 4.40
CA LEU A 38 7.27 18.29 3.51
C LEU A 38 7.33 17.81 2.05
N ILE A 39 6.33 18.16 1.27
CA ILE A 39 6.21 17.75 -0.13
C ILE A 39 6.49 18.93 -1.04
N ASN A 40 7.40 18.76 -2.01
CA ASN A 40 7.75 19.72 -3.06
C ASN A 40 8.18 21.11 -2.53
N ASP A 41 8.75 21.16 -1.33
CA ASP A 41 9.13 22.41 -0.65
C ASP A 41 7.96 23.37 -0.38
N GLU A 42 6.72 22.86 -0.45
CA GLU A 42 5.52 23.65 -0.23
C GLU A 42 4.98 23.43 1.20
N PRO A 43 5.04 24.43 2.09
CA PRO A 43 4.53 24.28 3.46
C PRO A 43 3.05 23.91 3.53
N ASP A 44 2.25 24.36 2.55
CA ASP A 44 0.81 24.08 2.47
C ASP A 44 0.52 22.60 2.13
N LYS A 45 1.48 21.90 1.53
CA LYS A 45 1.42 20.46 1.24
C LYS A 45 2.09 19.61 2.31
N ALA A 46 2.53 20.19 3.42
CA ALA A 46 3.10 19.43 4.52
C ALA A 46 2.03 18.57 5.20
N ILE A 47 2.33 17.29 5.38
CA ILE A 47 1.42 16.33 6.01
C ILE A 47 2.01 15.80 7.32
N ASN A 48 1.15 15.57 8.31
CA ASN A 48 1.53 14.96 9.58
C ASN A 48 1.03 13.52 9.63
N VAL A 49 1.94 12.57 9.80
CA VAL A 49 1.64 11.13 9.75
C VAL A 49 2.30 10.40 10.90
N GLY A 50 1.72 9.27 11.29
CA GLY A 50 2.32 8.39 12.31
C GLY A 50 3.58 7.70 11.77
N THR A 51 4.54 7.48 12.68
CA THR A 51 5.76 6.73 12.37
C THR A 51 5.51 5.23 12.24
N GLY A 52 6.43 4.50 11.59
CA GLY A 52 6.45 3.03 11.49
C GLY A 52 5.89 2.47 10.18
N GLY A 53 4.98 3.17 9.51
CA GLY A 53 4.45 2.78 8.21
C GLY A 53 5.43 3.00 7.05
N THR A 54 5.06 2.58 5.84
CA THR A 54 5.79 2.93 4.62
C THR A 54 5.43 4.35 4.18
N LEU A 55 6.35 5.04 3.48
CA LEU A 55 6.07 6.36 2.92
C LEU A 55 4.89 6.29 1.93
N LEU A 56 4.82 5.25 1.09
CA LEU A 56 3.69 5.03 0.19
C LEU A 56 2.35 4.98 0.94
N GLY A 57 2.27 4.19 2.03
CA GLY A 57 1.06 4.10 2.84
C GLY A 57 0.69 5.41 3.55
N ALA A 58 1.70 6.13 4.05
CA ALA A 58 1.51 7.43 4.69
C ALA A 58 0.95 8.48 3.71
N LEU A 59 1.51 8.55 2.49
CA LEU A 59 1.04 9.43 1.42
C LEU A 59 -0.39 9.08 0.99
N SER A 60 -0.66 7.80 0.75
CA SER A 60 -2.00 7.31 0.36
C SER A 60 -3.06 7.66 1.41
N GLY A 61 -2.73 7.53 2.70
CA GLY A 61 -3.62 7.93 3.81
C GLY A 61 -3.96 9.43 3.81
N GLN A 62 -3.15 10.25 3.17
CA GLN A 62 -3.34 11.70 3.00
C GLN A 62 -3.81 12.08 1.58
N LYS A 63 -4.31 11.11 0.83
CA LYS A 63 -4.83 11.28 -0.55
C LYS A 63 -3.77 11.71 -1.57
N VAL A 64 -2.50 11.46 -1.31
CA VAL A 64 -1.40 11.62 -2.27
C VAL A 64 -1.07 10.24 -2.83
N PHE A 65 -1.53 9.96 -4.04
CA PHE A 65 -1.49 8.63 -4.62
C PHE A 65 -0.31 8.45 -5.59
N LEU A 66 0.79 7.89 -5.09
CA LEU A 66 1.88 7.43 -5.95
C LEU A 66 1.48 6.16 -6.70
N PRO A 67 1.83 6.03 -7.98
CA PRO A 67 1.57 4.82 -8.75
C PRO A 67 2.19 3.59 -8.06
N SER A 68 1.44 2.49 -7.97
CA SER A 68 1.94 1.27 -7.33
C SER A 68 1.21 0.02 -7.84
N ALA A 69 1.55 -0.44 -9.04
CA ALA A 69 0.92 -1.63 -9.64
C ALA A 69 1.13 -2.92 -8.83
N CYS A 70 2.19 -2.99 -8.01
CA CYS A 70 2.46 -4.16 -7.15
C CYS A 70 1.85 -4.05 -5.74
N GLY A 71 1.03 -3.04 -5.47
CA GLY A 71 0.42 -2.84 -4.15
C GLY A 71 1.44 -2.61 -3.02
N GLY A 72 2.61 -2.07 -3.33
CA GLY A 72 3.67 -1.81 -2.34
C GLY A 72 4.68 -2.95 -2.16
N GLY A 73 4.62 -4.00 -2.99
CA GLY A 73 5.53 -5.15 -2.91
C GLY A 73 6.98 -4.90 -3.36
N GLY A 74 7.30 -3.70 -3.86
CA GLY A 74 8.68 -3.34 -4.25
C GLY A 74 9.14 -3.89 -5.60
N THR A 75 8.24 -4.42 -6.44
CA THR A 75 8.60 -5.13 -7.68
C THR A 75 8.34 -4.34 -8.95
N CYS A 76 7.43 -3.35 -8.94
CA CYS A 76 7.06 -2.59 -10.16
C CYS A 76 7.87 -1.30 -10.36
N ALA A 77 8.56 -0.83 -9.34
CA ALA A 77 9.33 0.41 -9.32
C ALA A 77 8.56 1.69 -9.69
N MET A 78 7.22 1.67 -9.69
CA MET A 78 6.41 2.80 -10.10
C MET A 78 6.28 3.88 -9.02
N CYS A 79 6.43 3.52 -7.74
CA CYS A 79 6.33 4.44 -6.62
C CYS A 79 7.62 5.23 -6.34
N LYS A 80 8.38 5.56 -7.40
CA LYS A 80 9.60 6.36 -7.29
C LYS A 80 9.27 7.79 -6.88
N CYS A 81 9.98 8.29 -5.90
CA CYS A 81 10.01 9.71 -5.52
C CYS A 81 11.41 10.08 -5.04
N GLN A 82 11.74 11.36 -5.03
CA GLN A 82 13.00 11.82 -4.47
C GLN A 82 12.82 12.11 -2.98
N ILE A 83 13.78 11.65 -2.16
CA ILE A 83 13.75 11.85 -0.71
C ILE A 83 15.05 12.51 -0.30
N PHE A 84 14.96 13.80 0.02
CA PHE A 84 16.13 14.61 0.37
C PHE A 84 16.52 14.47 1.83
N GLU A 85 15.53 14.29 2.73
CA GLU A 85 15.74 14.15 4.16
C GLU A 85 14.83 13.05 4.73
N GLY A 86 15.30 12.34 5.75
CA GLY A 86 14.53 11.35 6.49
C GLY A 86 14.35 9.98 5.80
N GLY A 87 14.94 9.78 4.62
CA GLY A 87 14.82 8.52 3.86
C GLY A 87 15.78 7.40 4.29
N GLY A 88 16.82 7.74 5.04
CA GLY A 88 17.91 6.81 5.36
C GLY A 88 18.67 6.32 4.12
N ASP A 89 19.51 5.31 4.29
CA ASP A 89 20.27 4.73 3.19
C ASP A 89 19.40 3.90 2.24
N ILE A 90 19.86 3.78 0.98
CA ILE A 90 19.21 2.93 -0.03
C ILE A 90 19.22 1.47 0.43
N LEU A 91 18.10 0.81 0.32
CA LEU A 91 17.94 -0.58 0.75
C LEU A 91 18.39 -1.55 -0.35
N PRO A 92 18.91 -2.74 0.01
CA PRO A 92 19.23 -3.77 -0.97
C PRO A 92 18.05 -4.15 -1.89
N THR A 93 16.82 -4.06 -1.38
CA THR A 93 15.58 -4.30 -2.15
C THR A 93 15.29 -3.25 -3.20
N GLU A 94 15.88 -2.06 -3.09
CA GLU A 94 15.72 -0.96 -4.03
C GLU A 94 16.78 -0.97 -5.15
N THR A 95 17.95 -1.58 -4.90
CA THR A 95 19.10 -1.52 -5.80
C THR A 95 18.89 -2.17 -7.17
N SER A 96 17.91 -3.07 -7.29
CA SER A 96 17.50 -3.67 -8.56
C SER A 96 16.66 -2.72 -9.43
N HIS A 97 16.09 -1.68 -8.83
CA HIS A 97 15.13 -0.76 -9.46
C HIS A 97 15.62 0.69 -9.52
N ILE A 98 16.55 1.04 -8.64
CA ILE A 98 17.16 2.37 -8.59
C ILE A 98 18.59 2.27 -9.11
N SER A 99 18.85 2.91 -10.23
CA SER A 99 20.18 2.98 -10.84
C SER A 99 21.13 3.85 -10.00
N ARG A 100 22.44 3.70 -10.22
CA ARG A 100 23.44 4.53 -9.52
C ARG A 100 23.27 6.05 -9.73
N PRO A 101 22.93 6.55 -10.94
CA PRO A 101 22.57 7.95 -11.12
C PRO A 101 21.36 8.38 -10.30
N GLU A 102 20.26 7.62 -10.38
CA GLU A 102 19.05 7.91 -9.61
C GLU A 102 19.29 7.93 -8.09
N ALA A 103 20.09 6.99 -7.58
CA ALA A 103 20.48 6.98 -6.17
C ALA A 103 21.22 8.25 -5.73
N LYS A 104 22.05 8.84 -6.62
CA LYS A 104 22.75 10.10 -6.37
C LYS A 104 21.80 11.31 -6.40
N GLU A 105 20.70 11.19 -7.12
CA GLU A 105 19.63 12.17 -7.20
C GLU A 105 18.54 11.95 -6.13
N ASN A 106 18.82 11.12 -5.13
CA ASN A 106 17.93 10.79 -4.03
C ASN A 106 16.62 10.08 -4.42
N TRP A 107 16.57 9.42 -5.57
CA TRP A 107 15.43 8.59 -5.94
C TRP A 107 15.34 7.35 -5.05
N ARG A 108 14.14 7.08 -4.57
CA ARG A 108 13.82 5.95 -3.69
C ARG A 108 12.48 5.34 -4.07
N LEU A 109 12.22 4.12 -3.60
CA LEU A 109 10.90 3.50 -3.70
C LEU A 109 10.08 3.81 -2.44
N ALA A 110 9.04 4.61 -2.56
CA ALA A 110 8.21 5.02 -1.42
C ALA A 110 7.62 3.82 -0.65
N CYS A 111 7.39 2.69 -1.30
CA CYS A 111 6.91 1.47 -0.66
C CYS A 111 7.96 0.76 0.22
N GLN A 112 9.24 1.03 0.00
CA GLN A 112 10.34 0.41 0.77
C GLN A 112 10.82 1.32 1.90
N VAL A 113 10.67 2.63 1.76
CA VAL A 113 11.12 3.60 2.77
C VAL A 113 10.11 3.65 3.92
N LYS A 114 10.63 3.53 5.15
CA LYS A 114 9.85 3.64 6.38
C LYS A 114 9.87 5.06 6.92
N VAL A 115 8.71 5.55 7.31
CA VAL A 115 8.56 6.85 7.97
C VAL A 115 9.03 6.73 9.43
N LYS A 116 10.17 7.32 9.75
CA LYS A 116 10.78 7.25 11.09
C LYS A 116 10.99 8.61 11.73
N GLU A 117 11.19 9.63 10.93
CA GLU A 117 11.52 11.01 11.30
C GLU A 117 10.91 11.98 10.30
N ASN A 118 11.08 13.27 10.51
CA ASN A 118 10.62 14.28 9.54
C ASN A 118 11.29 14.04 8.19
N MET A 119 10.53 14.21 7.15
CA MET A 119 10.97 13.92 5.78
C MET A 119 10.77 15.14 4.88
N LYS A 120 11.68 15.28 3.90
CA LYS A 120 11.55 16.22 2.80
C LYS A 120 11.59 15.42 1.50
N ILE A 121 10.49 15.47 0.76
CA ILE A 121 10.31 14.67 -0.45
C ILE A 121 9.90 15.52 -1.64
N HIS A 122 10.24 15.06 -2.83
CA HIS A 122 9.69 15.58 -4.07
C HIS A 122 8.93 14.47 -4.80
N VAL A 123 7.69 14.79 -5.12
CA VAL A 123 6.75 13.92 -5.83
C VAL A 123 6.42 14.60 -7.16
N PRO A 124 6.41 13.87 -8.29
CA PRO A 124 6.02 14.43 -9.58
C PRO A 124 4.66 15.10 -9.53
N ASP A 125 4.50 16.22 -10.22
CA ASP A 125 3.27 17.04 -10.16
C ASP A 125 2.03 16.27 -10.68
N GLU A 126 2.24 15.30 -11.56
CA GLU A 126 1.19 14.44 -12.11
C GLU A 126 0.46 13.66 -11.00
N VAL A 127 1.14 13.38 -9.89
CA VAL A 127 0.56 12.67 -8.73
C VAL A 127 -0.57 13.47 -8.08
N PHE A 128 -0.52 14.79 -8.15
CA PHE A 128 -1.55 15.68 -7.60
C PHE A 128 -2.76 15.83 -8.54
N SER A 129 -2.63 15.43 -9.79
CA SER A 129 -3.73 15.40 -10.76
C SER A 129 -4.54 14.11 -10.70
N VAL A 130 -4.12 13.11 -9.90
CA VAL A 130 -4.85 11.85 -9.73
C VAL A 130 -6.17 12.12 -9.02
N GLN A 131 -7.25 11.78 -9.69
CA GLN A 131 -8.61 11.86 -9.15
C GLN A 131 -9.12 10.46 -8.81
N LYS A 132 -9.96 10.37 -7.79
CA LYS A 132 -10.65 9.14 -7.41
C LYS A 132 -12.15 9.38 -7.55
N TRP A 133 -12.82 8.47 -8.25
CA TRP A 133 -14.26 8.50 -8.43
C TRP A 133 -14.89 7.24 -7.84
N ASP A 134 -16.06 7.40 -7.25
CA ASP A 134 -16.93 6.28 -6.90
C ASP A 134 -17.77 5.95 -8.14
N CYS A 135 -17.41 4.87 -8.81
CA CYS A 135 -18.01 4.47 -10.08
C CYS A 135 -19.04 3.37 -9.89
N THR A 136 -19.99 3.28 -10.81
CA THR A 136 -20.98 2.21 -10.83
C THR A 136 -20.61 1.17 -11.88
N VAL A 137 -20.70 -0.12 -11.53
CA VAL A 137 -20.53 -1.20 -12.49
C VAL A 137 -21.75 -1.26 -13.39
N LYS A 138 -21.57 -1.01 -14.69
CA LYS A 138 -22.62 -1.05 -15.69
C LYS A 138 -22.83 -2.46 -16.25
N SER A 139 -21.74 -3.14 -16.55
CA SER A 139 -21.76 -4.54 -17.00
C SER A 139 -20.46 -5.25 -16.64
N ASN A 140 -20.56 -6.57 -16.49
CA ASN A 140 -19.43 -7.46 -16.25
C ASN A 140 -19.75 -8.82 -16.92
N THR A 141 -19.40 -8.97 -18.19
CA THR A 141 -19.80 -10.09 -19.04
C THR A 141 -18.61 -10.81 -19.63
N ASP A 142 -18.70 -12.14 -19.78
CA ASP A 142 -17.68 -12.92 -20.45
C ASP A 142 -17.80 -12.74 -21.97
N VAL A 143 -16.74 -12.31 -22.61
CA VAL A 143 -16.67 -12.12 -24.08
C VAL A 143 -15.86 -13.22 -24.77
N ALA A 144 -14.99 -13.90 -24.02
CA ALA A 144 -14.26 -15.08 -24.45
C ALA A 144 -13.75 -15.85 -23.22
N THR A 145 -13.20 -17.06 -23.43
CA THR A 145 -12.58 -17.87 -22.37
C THR A 145 -11.52 -17.04 -21.64
N PHE A 146 -11.69 -16.86 -20.32
CA PHE A 146 -10.83 -16.05 -19.44
C PHE A 146 -10.75 -14.55 -19.76
N ILE A 147 -11.63 -14.02 -20.62
CA ILE A 147 -11.70 -12.59 -20.94
C ILE A 147 -13.07 -12.05 -20.56
N ARG A 148 -13.08 -11.08 -19.64
CA ARG A 148 -14.28 -10.35 -19.23
C ARG A 148 -14.27 -8.92 -19.74
N GLU A 149 -15.41 -8.49 -20.27
CA GLU A 149 -15.68 -7.08 -20.47
C GLU A 149 -16.26 -6.51 -19.18
N PHE A 150 -15.52 -5.56 -18.59
CA PHE A 150 -15.91 -4.89 -17.36
C PHE A 150 -16.13 -3.42 -17.67
N VAL A 151 -17.40 -2.98 -17.66
CA VAL A 151 -17.77 -1.60 -17.95
C VAL A 151 -18.17 -0.91 -16.67
N ILE A 152 -17.46 0.19 -16.37
CA ILE A 152 -17.73 1.08 -15.24
C ILE A 152 -18.19 2.44 -15.77
N GLU A 153 -19.13 3.04 -15.06
CA GLU A 153 -19.70 4.34 -15.40
C GLU A 153 -19.23 5.37 -14.35
N LEU A 154 -18.67 6.48 -14.85
CA LEU A 154 -18.27 7.61 -14.03
C LEU A 154 -19.51 8.34 -13.47
N PRO A 155 -19.39 9.07 -12.35
CA PRO A 155 -20.43 9.96 -11.88
C PRO A 155 -20.87 10.97 -12.96
N GLU A 156 -22.14 11.41 -12.91
CA GLU A 156 -22.67 12.37 -13.86
C GLU A 156 -21.85 13.66 -13.90
N GLY A 157 -21.47 14.09 -15.10
CA GLY A 157 -20.69 15.32 -15.31
C GLY A 157 -19.18 15.15 -15.24
N GLU A 158 -18.70 14.00 -14.82
CA GLU A 158 -17.27 13.68 -14.80
C GLU A 158 -16.79 13.16 -16.16
N ASN A 159 -15.57 13.53 -16.53
CA ASN A 159 -14.94 13.09 -17.77
C ASN A 159 -13.50 12.64 -17.48
N LEU A 160 -13.16 11.47 -17.97
CA LEU A 160 -11.81 10.93 -17.88
C LEU A 160 -11.00 11.34 -19.12
N ASN A 161 -10.11 12.30 -18.94
CA ASN A 161 -9.09 12.58 -19.95
C ASN A 161 -7.97 11.55 -19.80
N PHE A 162 -7.79 10.70 -20.79
CA PHE A 162 -6.75 9.68 -20.77
C PHE A 162 -5.78 9.86 -21.94
N GLU A 163 -4.54 9.47 -21.71
CA GLU A 163 -3.50 9.35 -22.73
C GLU A 163 -3.21 7.88 -23.01
N ALA A 164 -2.85 7.56 -24.24
CA ALA A 164 -2.48 6.20 -24.62
C ALA A 164 -1.29 5.70 -23.77
N GLY A 165 -1.45 4.54 -23.13
CA GLY A 165 -0.48 3.99 -22.18
C GLY A 165 -0.74 4.34 -20.71
N GLY A 166 -1.76 5.15 -20.43
CA GLY A 166 -2.24 5.38 -19.06
C GLY A 166 -2.83 4.11 -18.45
N TYR A 167 -2.91 4.07 -17.13
CA TYR A 167 -3.54 2.98 -16.38
C TYR A 167 -4.46 3.57 -15.30
N ILE A 168 -5.44 2.77 -14.90
CA ILE A 168 -6.33 3.07 -13.79
C ILE A 168 -6.09 2.07 -12.67
N GLN A 169 -6.26 2.50 -11.43
CA GLN A 169 -6.31 1.63 -10.27
C GLN A 169 -7.76 1.50 -9.84
N ILE A 170 -8.23 0.26 -9.68
CA ILE A 170 -9.57 -0.04 -9.21
C ILE A 170 -9.47 -0.48 -7.76
N ASP A 171 -10.10 0.27 -6.85
CA ASP A 171 -10.28 -0.10 -5.46
C ASP A 171 -11.64 -0.75 -5.29
N ILE A 172 -11.68 -1.91 -4.68
CA ILE A 172 -12.92 -2.58 -4.29
C ILE A 172 -13.10 -2.35 -2.80
N PRO A 173 -14.19 -1.68 -2.36
CA PRO A 173 -14.44 -1.45 -0.94
C PRO A 173 -14.66 -2.78 -0.20
N GLU A 174 -14.37 -2.78 1.09
CA GLU A 174 -14.68 -3.93 1.93
C GLU A 174 -16.17 -4.26 1.86
N TYR A 175 -16.48 -5.52 1.69
CA TYR A 175 -17.86 -6.01 1.68
C TYR A 175 -18.04 -7.07 2.77
N ASN A 176 -19.20 -7.05 3.42
CA ASN A 176 -19.56 -7.99 4.46
C ASN A 176 -20.81 -8.77 4.05
N GLY A 177 -20.87 -10.03 4.45
CA GLY A 177 -22.05 -10.88 4.26
C GLY A 177 -22.18 -11.53 2.88
N LEU A 178 -21.23 -11.33 1.95
CA LEU A 178 -21.16 -12.06 0.70
C LEU A 178 -20.42 -13.39 0.92
N THR A 179 -21.03 -14.48 0.44
CA THR A 179 -20.43 -15.81 0.40
C THR A 179 -20.54 -16.33 -1.02
N PHE A 180 -19.78 -17.36 -1.37
CA PHE A 180 -19.88 -17.97 -2.69
C PHE A 180 -21.30 -18.42 -3.04
N LYS A 181 -22.14 -18.73 -2.06
CA LYS A 181 -23.56 -19.09 -2.25
C LYS A 181 -24.42 -17.94 -2.79
N ASN A 182 -23.92 -16.71 -2.74
CA ASN A 182 -24.61 -15.53 -3.27
C ASN A 182 -24.32 -15.30 -4.75
N PHE A 183 -23.39 -16.07 -5.35
CA PHE A 183 -23.06 -15.99 -6.76
C PHE A 183 -23.78 -17.07 -7.56
N ASP A 184 -24.19 -16.73 -8.77
CA ASP A 184 -24.74 -17.67 -9.73
C ASP A 184 -23.57 -18.45 -10.37
N ILE A 185 -23.23 -19.58 -9.76
CA ILE A 185 -22.17 -20.47 -10.18
C ILE A 185 -22.82 -21.76 -10.69
N ASP A 186 -22.35 -22.28 -11.81
CA ASP A 186 -22.83 -23.54 -12.36
C ASP A 186 -22.75 -24.67 -11.32
N LYS A 187 -23.82 -25.48 -11.25
CA LYS A 187 -23.98 -26.52 -10.23
C LYS A 187 -22.85 -27.53 -10.18
N GLU A 188 -22.17 -27.73 -11.30
CA GLU A 188 -21.03 -28.65 -11.38
C GLU A 188 -19.83 -28.22 -10.54
N TYR A 189 -19.71 -26.91 -10.23
CA TYR A 189 -18.63 -26.34 -9.41
C TYR A 189 -19.02 -26.11 -7.95
N HIS A 190 -20.26 -26.45 -7.54
CA HIS A 190 -20.72 -26.22 -6.16
C HIS A 190 -20.00 -27.08 -5.12
N GLU A 191 -19.40 -28.21 -5.54
CA GLU A 191 -18.64 -29.09 -4.65
C GLU A 191 -17.21 -28.60 -4.41
N ASP A 192 -16.71 -27.66 -5.22
CA ASP A 192 -15.34 -27.11 -5.12
C ASP A 192 -15.22 -25.93 -4.13
N TRP A 193 -16.37 -25.47 -3.56
CA TRP A 193 -16.46 -24.28 -2.69
C TRP A 193 -17.12 -24.55 -1.33
#